data_ab7cfdeb96a990fe673502379007975e
#
_entry.id   ab7cfdeb96a990fe673502379007975e
#
_cell.length_a   1.000
_cell.length_b   1.000
_cell.length_c   1.000
_cell.angle_alpha   90.00
_cell.angle_beta   90.00
_cell.angle_gamma   90.00
#
_symmetry.space_group_name_H-M   'P 1'
#
loop_
_entity.id
_entity.type
_entity.pdbx_description
1 polymer ?
#
loop_
_entity_poly.entity_id
_entity_poly.type
_entity_poly.pdbx_seq_one_letter_code
_entity_poly.pdbx_strand_id
1 'polypeptide(L)'
;PAVKADPLPVSVSKEFDPQAAKFCEPVMKANSSQGFTASVADNLGIESKPLRVYSQVKYGSVARADADVFMKFPKAGYKEKIWDHAAGVIIVEEAGGVVTDAGGTPLDWAGGRYLESLDRGIVATSKALHERLMDAVSKSWSSSQL
;
A
#
# COMPACT_ATOMS: atom_id res chain seq x y z
N PRO A 1 11.88 -16.97 32.61
CA PRO A 1 10.54 -16.95 32.02
C PRO A 1 10.35 -15.64 31.27
N ALA A 2 10.01 -15.75 29.97
CA ALA A 2 9.68 -14.55 29.20
C ALA A 2 8.40 -13.94 29.80
N VAL A 3 8.48 -12.67 30.19
CA VAL A 3 7.31 -11.91 30.59
C VAL A 3 6.44 -11.79 29.34
N LYS A 4 5.29 -12.46 29.32
CA LYS A 4 4.27 -12.22 28.29
C LYS A 4 3.75 -10.80 28.53
N ALA A 5 4.18 -9.88 27.67
CA ALA A 5 3.52 -8.59 27.61
C ALA A 5 2.08 -8.78 27.11
N ASP A 6 1.14 -8.05 27.67
CA ASP A 6 -0.22 -8.04 27.16
C ASP A 6 -0.23 -7.54 25.70
N PRO A 7 -1.05 -8.14 24.82
CA PRO A 7 -1.13 -7.70 23.44
C PRO A 7 -1.62 -6.25 23.38
N LEU A 8 -0.91 -5.42 22.62
CA LEU A 8 -1.31 -4.03 22.38
C LEU A 8 -2.18 -3.98 21.12
N PRO A 9 -3.29 -3.22 21.14
CA PRO A 9 -4.10 -2.99 19.96
C PRO A 9 -3.28 -2.21 18.92
N VAL A 10 -3.43 -2.57 17.65
CA VAL A 10 -2.83 -1.84 16.54
C VAL A 10 -3.92 -1.12 15.74
N SER A 11 -3.60 0.03 15.18
CA SER A 11 -4.47 0.78 14.27
C SER A 11 -3.64 1.51 13.24
N VAL A 12 -4.20 1.68 12.05
CA VAL A 12 -3.61 2.54 11.01
C VAL A 12 -3.49 3.98 11.50
N SER A 13 -2.66 4.77 10.83
CA SER A 13 -2.53 6.21 11.10
C SER A 13 -3.89 6.91 11.01
N LYS A 14 -4.22 7.73 12.00
CA LYS A 14 -5.50 8.45 12.08
C LYS A 14 -5.44 9.82 11.43
N GLU A 15 -4.26 10.38 11.38
CA GLU A 15 -4.01 11.72 10.83
C GLU A 15 -2.95 11.61 9.74
N PHE A 16 -3.05 12.46 8.73
CA PHE A 16 -2.10 12.54 7.66
C PHE A 16 -1.46 13.92 7.63
N ASP A 17 -0.19 13.97 8.00
CA ASP A 17 0.68 15.12 7.79
C ASP A 17 1.68 14.77 6.68
N PRO A 18 1.63 15.42 5.51
CA PRO A 18 2.54 15.14 4.40
C PRO A 18 4.02 15.22 4.77
N GLN A 19 4.40 16.16 5.65
CA GLN A 19 5.80 16.37 6.05
C GLN A 19 6.31 15.24 6.94
N ALA A 20 5.45 14.66 7.77
CA ALA A 20 5.78 13.55 8.65
C ALA A 20 5.46 12.18 8.06
N ALA A 21 4.63 12.13 7.02
CA ALA A 21 4.12 10.91 6.42
C ALA A 21 5.22 10.04 5.83
N LYS A 22 5.01 8.73 5.93
CA LYS A 22 5.89 7.70 5.40
C LYS A 22 5.13 6.79 4.45
N PHE A 23 5.76 6.44 3.35
CA PHE A 23 5.23 5.39 2.48
C PHE A 23 6.19 4.20 2.39
N CYS A 24 5.63 3.02 2.22
CA CYS A 24 6.42 1.83 1.97
C CYS A 24 6.15 1.24 0.59
N GLU A 25 7.19 0.63 0.03
CA GLU A 25 7.17 0.03 -1.29
C GLU A 25 8.06 -1.23 -1.35
N PRO A 26 7.94 -2.08 -2.40
CA PRO A 26 8.83 -3.21 -2.57
C PRO A 26 10.30 -2.81 -2.72
N VAL A 27 11.20 -3.60 -2.09
CA VAL A 27 12.67 -3.44 -2.26
C VAL A 27 13.08 -3.66 -3.71
N MET A 28 12.50 -4.68 -4.35
CA MET A 28 12.90 -5.10 -5.70
C MET A 28 12.22 -4.24 -6.77
N LYS A 29 13.02 -3.46 -7.50
CA LYS A 29 12.57 -2.66 -8.66
C LYS A 29 11.91 -3.52 -9.77
N ALA A 30 12.21 -4.81 -9.83
CA ALA A 30 11.58 -5.72 -10.77
C ALA A 30 10.08 -5.92 -10.48
N ASN A 31 9.66 -5.77 -9.21
CA ASN A 31 8.31 -6.07 -8.75
C ASN A 31 7.40 -4.83 -8.67
N SER A 32 7.94 -3.63 -8.86
CA SER A 32 7.17 -2.39 -8.77
C SER A 32 7.90 -1.23 -9.44
N SER A 33 7.16 -0.30 -10.03
CA SER A 33 7.69 0.94 -10.57
C SER A 33 7.96 1.94 -9.45
N GLN A 34 9.21 1.97 -8.96
CA GLN A 34 9.62 2.92 -7.90
C GLN A 34 9.59 4.38 -8.37
N GLY A 35 9.72 4.64 -9.67
CA GLY A 35 9.55 5.98 -10.23
C GLY A 35 8.11 6.45 -10.15
N PHE A 36 7.16 5.55 -10.40
CA PHE A 36 5.74 5.87 -10.27
C PHE A 36 5.31 6.07 -8.80
N THR A 37 5.77 5.22 -7.88
CA THR A 37 5.52 5.44 -6.44
C THR A 37 6.08 6.77 -5.95
N ALA A 38 7.25 7.18 -6.43
CA ALA A 38 7.81 8.49 -6.11
C ALA A 38 6.91 9.63 -6.62
N SER A 39 6.42 9.56 -7.86
CA SER A 39 5.49 10.55 -8.41
C SER A 39 4.18 10.64 -7.61
N VAL A 40 3.65 9.51 -7.16
CA VAL A 40 2.45 9.50 -6.29
C VAL A 40 2.75 10.14 -4.94
N ALA A 41 3.90 9.84 -4.34
CA ALA A 41 4.33 10.44 -3.08
C ALA A 41 4.49 11.96 -3.20
N ASP A 42 5.11 12.43 -4.29
CA ASP A 42 5.24 13.86 -4.59
C ASP A 42 3.86 14.55 -4.73
N ASN A 43 2.92 13.93 -5.43
CA ASN A 43 1.55 14.43 -5.58
C ASN A 43 0.75 14.43 -4.26
N LEU A 44 1.12 13.59 -3.29
CA LEU A 44 0.61 13.62 -1.91
C LEU A 44 1.30 14.66 -1.03
N GLY A 45 2.43 15.20 -1.46
CA GLY A 45 3.27 16.10 -0.69
C GLY A 45 4.17 15.38 0.33
N ILE A 46 4.43 14.10 0.15
CA ILE A 46 5.31 13.32 1.05
C ILE A 46 6.78 13.60 0.71
N GLU A 47 7.51 14.14 1.67
CA GLU A 47 8.92 14.50 1.50
C GLU A 47 9.89 13.39 1.99
N SER A 48 9.39 12.45 2.77
CA SER A 48 10.20 11.38 3.34
C SER A 48 10.66 10.37 2.29
N LYS A 49 11.83 9.78 2.53
CA LYS A 49 12.30 8.65 1.71
C LYS A 49 11.41 7.42 1.92
N PRO A 50 11.20 6.61 0.87
CA PRO A 50 10.40 5.40 0.99
C PRO A 50 11.02 4.38 1.96
N LEU A 51 10.17 3.77 2.77
CA LEU A 51 10.51 2.58 3.54
C LEU A 51 10.43 1.36 2.59
N ARG A 52 11.58 0.80 2.24
CA ARG A 52 11.66 -0.39 1.38
C ARG A 52 11.77 -1.64 2.21
N VAL A 53 10.72 -2.44 2.18
CA VAL A 53 10.63 -3.68 2.95
C VAL A 53 10.08 -4.83 2.10
N TYR A 54 10.37 -6.06 2.55
CA TYR A 54 9.96 -7.25 1.83
C TYR A 54 8.55 -7.70 2.22
N SER A 55 7.90 -8.42 1.31
CA SER A 55 6.71 -9.23 1.52
C SER A 55 5.57 -8.52 2.30
N GLN A 56 4.89 -9.26 3.15
CA GLN A 56 3.75 -8.85 3.98
C GLN A 56 4.10 -7.79 5.04
N VAL A 57 5.39 -7.54 5.32
CA VAL A 57 5.82 -6.49 6.25
C VAL A 57 5.27 -5.12 5.87
N LYS A 58 5.07 -4.85 4.57
CA LYS A 58 4.48 -3.59 4.09
C LYS A 58 3.07 -3.35 4.63
N TYR A 59 2.23 -4.39 4.61
CA TYR A 59 0.89 -4.34 5.20
C TYR A 59 0.93 -4.17 6.71
N GLY A 60 1.82 -4.93 7.38
CA GLY A 60 2.05 -4.80 8.81
C GLY A 60 2.52 -3.40 9.21
N SER A 61 3.35 -2.76 8.39
CA SER A 61 3.81 -1.39 8.64
C SER A 61 2.66 -0.37 8.58
N VAL A 62 1.72 -0.54 7.64
CA VAL A 62 0.51 0.31 7.57
C VAL A 62 -0.42 0.04 8.74
N ALA A 63 -0.69 -1.24 9.04
CA ALA A 63 -1.58 -1.62 10.14
C ALA A 63 -1.12 -1.11 11.51
N ARG A 64 0.20 -0.96 11.71
CA ARG A 64 0.83 -0.46 12.94
C ARG A 64 1.09 1.05 12.93
N ALA A 65 0.73 1.75 11.86
CA ALA A 65 1.10 3.16 11.63
C ALA A 65 2.62 3.43 11.61
N ASP A 66 3.45 2.43 11.30
CA ASP A 66 4.89 2.61 11.02
C ASP A 66 5.09 3.27 9.65
N ALA A 67 4.10 3.11 8.75
CA ALA A 67 3.94 3.81 7.49
C ALA A 67 2.46 4.21 7.29
N ASP A 68 2.22 5.32 6.59
CA ASP A 68 0.87 5.83 6.30
C ASP A 68 0.28 5.21 5.04
N VAL A 69 1.14 4.85 4.09
CA VAL A 69 0.77 4.34 2.78
C VAL A 69 1.66 3.18 2.37
N PHE A 70 1.07 2.11 1.85
CA PHE A 70 1.75 1.12 1.04
C PHE A 70 1.33 1.26 -0.42
N MET A 71 2.31 1.23 -1.32
CA MET A 71 2.09 1.30 -2.76
C MET A 71 2.90 0.23 -3.48
N LYS A 72 2.25 -0.45 -4.43
CA LYS A 72 2.90 -1.39 -5.34
C LYS A 72 2.27 -1.29 -6.73
N PHE A 73 3.06 -0.87 -7.70
CA PHE A 73 2.62 -0.76 -9.10
C PHE A 73 3.47 -1.73 -9.94
N PRO A 74 2.98 -2.95 -10.16
CA PRO A 74 3.71 -3.98 -10.89
C PRO A 74 3.97 -3.54 -12.34
N LYS A 75 5.09 -4.01 -12.88
CA LYS A 75 5.40 -3.81 -14.29
C LYS A 75 4.47 -4.61 -15.18
N ALA A 76 4.30 -4.15 -16.42
CA ALA A 76 3.48 -4.82 -17.41
C ALA A 76 3.82 -6.32 -17.52
N GLY A 77 2.79 -7.16 -17.53
CA GLY A 77 2.92 -8.62 -17.59
C GLY A 77 3.17 -9.34 -16.25
N TYR A 78 3.43 -8.61 -15.15
CA TYR A 78 3.53 -9.24 -13.83
C TYR A 78 2.12 -9.44 -13.25
N LYS A 79 1.84 -10.68 -12.81
CA LYS A 79 0.58 -11.04 -12.15
C LYS A 79 0.78 -11.24 -10.66
N GLU A 80 0.03 -10.49 -9.86
CA GLU A 80 0.03 -10.62 -8.41
C GLU A 80 -0.68 -11.91 -7.97
N LYS A 81 -0.07 -12.59 -7.01
CA LYS A 81 -0.61 -13.85 -6.47
C LYS A 81 -1.40 -13.58 -5.19
N ILE A 82 -2.55 -14.23 -5.04
CA ILE A 82 -3.44 -14.00 -3.91
C ILE A 82 -2.76 -14.20 -2.55
N TRP A 83 -1.88 -15.19 -2.41
CA TRP A 83 -1.21 -15.49 -1.13
C TRP A 83 -0.13 -14.47 -0.73
N ASP A 84 0.31 -13.63 -1.66
CA ASP A 84 1.23 -12.53 -1.36
C ASP A 84 0.51 -11.31 -0.75
N HIS A 85 -0.83 -11.32 -0.72
CA HIS A 85 -1.63 -10.17 -0.33
C HIS A 85 -2.74 -10.48 0.69
N ALA A 86 -3.43 -11.62 0.59
CA ALA A 86 -4.67 -11.88 1.32
C ALA A 86 -4.55 -11.66 2.84
N ALA A 87 -3.51 -12.22 3.48
CA ALA A 87 -3.31 -12.05 4.92
C ALA A 87 -3.03 -10.59 5.30
N GLY A 88 -2.23 -9.88 4.49
CA GLY A 88 -1.91 -8.48 4.71
C GLY A 88 -3.12 -7.56 4.60
N VAL A 89 -4.01 -7.85 3.65
CA VAL A 89 -5.27 -7.10 3.46
C VAL A 89 -6.12 -7.19 4.72
N ILE A 90 -6.37 -8.39 5.23
CA ILE A 90 -7.16 -8.59 6.46
C ILE A 90 -6.53 -7.83 7.64
N ILE A 91 -5.20 -7.89 7.80
CA ILE A 91 -4.50 -7.19 8.88
C ILE A 91 -4.71 -5.67 8.81
N VAL A 92 -4.64 -5.09 7.62
CA VAL A 92 -4.86 -3.64 7.45
C VAL A 92 -6.33 -3.27 7.69
N GLU A 93 -7.27 -4.05 7.17
CA GLU A 93 -8.70 -3.80 7.33
C GLU A 93 -9.14 -3.90 8.79
N GLU A 94 -8.70 -4.92 9.53
CA GLU A 94 -8.95 -5.08 10.96
C GLU A 94 -8.30 -3.95 11.79
N ALA A 95 -7.19 -3.38 11.33
CA ALA A 95 -6.56 -2.21 11.92
C ALA A 95 -7.28 -0.89 11.58
N GLY A 96 -8.40 -0.92 10.84
CA GLY A 96 -9.19 0.24 10.45
C GLY A 96 -8.75 0.92 9.15
N GLY A 97 -7.86 0.30 8.40
CA GLY A 97 -7.42 0.76 7.09
C GLY A 97 -8.32 0.30 5.92
N VAL A 98 -7.82 0.53 4.72
CA VAL A 98 -8.45 0.10 3.47
C VAL A 98 -7.37 -0.34 2.49
N VAL A 99 -7.66 -1.40 1.74
CA VAL A 99 -6.81 -1.89 0.66
C VAL A 99 -7.63 -1.98 -0.62
N THR A 100 -7.12 -1.37 -1.69
CA THR A 100 -7.75 -1.42 -3.01
C THR A 100 -6.70 -1.64 -4.10
N ASP A 101 -7.17 -1.90 -5.30
CA ASP A 101 -6.34 -1.70 -6.48
C ASP A 101 -6.10 -0.19 -6.75
N ALA A 102 -5.31 0.13 -7.76
CA ALA A 102 -5.02 1.51 -8.13
C ALA A 102 -6.18 2.24 -8.82
N GLY A 103 -7.28 1.53 -9.12
CA GLY A 103 -8.56 2.08 -9.57
C GLY A 103 -9.51 2.38 -8.41
N GLY A 104 -9.16 2.03 -7.18
CA GLY A 104 -10.01 2.22 -6.00
C GLY A 104 -10.99 1.08 -5.73
N THR A 105 -10.87 -0.04 -6.44
CA THR A 105 -11.74 -1.22 -6.29
C THR A 105 -11.14 -2.20 -5.27
N PRO A 106 -11.95 -2.78 -4.36
CA PRO A 106 -11.48 -3.87 -3.49
C PRO A 106 -10.90 -5.04 -4.30
N LEU A 107 -9.91 -5.71 -3.74
CA LEU A 107 -9.25 -6.82 -4.42
C LEU A 107 -10.20 -8.02 -4.56
N ASP A 108 -10.26 -8.60 -5.76
CA ASP A 108 -11.07 -9.78 -6.06
C ASP A 108 -10.25 -11.07 -5.84
N TRP A 109 -10.71 -11.88 -4.89
CA TRP A 109 -10.09 -13.15 -4.51
C TRP A 109 -10.70 -14.36 -5.24
N ALA A 110 -11.77 -14.18 -6.04
CA ALA A 110 -12.49 -15.26 -6.70
C ALA A 110 -11.80 -15.78 -7.97
N GLY A 111 -10.84 -15.02 -8.52
CA GLY A 111 -10.13 -15.35 -9.75
C GLY A 111 -9.10 -16.50 -9.65
N GLY A 112 -9.03 -17.21 -8.52
CA GLY A 112 -8.11 -18.32 -8.30
C GLY A 112 -6.71 -17.85 -7.87
N ARG A 113 -5.67 -18.29 -8.57
CA ARG A 113 -4.27 -18.09 -8.18
C ARG A 113 -3.81 -16.63 -8.22
N TYR A 114 -4.34 -15.86 -9.14
CA TYR A 114 -3.89 -14.50 -9.43
C TYR A 114 -5.01 -13.49 -9.21
N LEU A 115 -4.64 -12.26 -8.90
CA LEU A 115 -5.55 -11.11 -8.90
C LEU A 115 -5.75 -10.66 -10.34
N GLU A 116 -6.62 -11.37 -11.08
CA GLU A 116 -6.80 -11.17 -12.53
C GLU A 116 -7.46 -9.83 -12.89
N SER A 117 -8.34 -9.33 -12.01
CA SER A 117 -9.06 -8.06 -12.20
C SER A 117 -8.32 -6.83 -11.65
N LEU A 118 -7.06 -7.01 -11.21
CA LEU A 118 -6.28 -5.94 -10.59
C LEU A 118 -6.04 -4.78 -11.58
N ASP A 119 -6.57 -3.60 -11.25
CA ASP A 119 -6.29 -2.40 -12.04
C ASP A 119 -4.96 -1.76 -11.59
N ARG A 120 -3.93 -1.96 -12.38
CA ARG A 120 -2.62 -1.26 -12.37
C ARG A 120 -1.75 -1.41 -11.13
N GLY A 121 -2.27 -1.77 -9.98
CA GLY A 121 -1.47 -1.91 -8.76
C GLY A 121 -2.30 -2.04 -7.51
N ILE A 122 -1.63 -2.06 -6.36
CA ILE A 122 -2.25 -2.21 -5.04
C ILE A 122 -1.81 -1.06 -4.15
N VAL A 123 -2.77 -0.51 -3.41
CA VAL A 123 -2.54 0.52 -2.40
C VAL A 123 -3.21 0.13 -1.08
N ALA A 124 -2.56 0.48 0.03
CA ALA A 124 -3.13 0.31 1.36
C ALA A 124 -2.84 1.56 2.21
N THR A 125 -3.85 2.04 2.93
CA THR A 125 -3.73 3.24 3.76
C THR A 125 -4.89 3.33 4.75
N SER A 126 -4.98 4.42 5.52
CA SER A 126 -6.17 4.75 6.32
C SER A 126 -7.35 5.16 5.45
N LYS A 127 -8.57 4.95 5.93
CA LYS A 127 -9.79 5.39 5.23
C LYS A 127 -9.80 6.89 4.98
N ALA A 128 -9.27 7.68 5.92
CA ALA A 128 -9.21 9.14 5.79
C ALA A 128 -8.27 9.63 4.68
N LEU A 129 -7.23 8.86 4.37
CA LEU A 129 -6.25 9.23 3.34
C LEU A 129 -6.58 8.64 1.96
N HIS A 130 -7.42 7.62 1.88
CA HIS A 130 -7.62 6.83 0.66
C HIS A 130 -8.04 7.68 -0.56
N GLU A 131 -9.01 8.58 -0.40
CA GLU A 131 -9.47 9.44 -1.49
C GLU A 131 -8.33 10.32 -2.05
N ARG A 132 -7.56 10.94 -1.16
CA ARG A 132 -6.39 11.75 -1.56
C ARG A 132 -5.33 10.90 -2.27
N LEU A 133 -5.12 9.67 -1.82
CA LEU A 133 -4.21 8.73 -2.46
C LEU A 133 -4.68 8.38 -3.87
N MET A 134 -5.97 8.12 -4.06
CA MET A 134 -6.53 7.85 -5.39
C MET A 134 -6.38 9.04 -6.34
N ASP A 135 -6.60 10.26 -5.87
CA ASP A 135 -6.36 11.48 -6.64
C ASP A 135 -4.88 11.61 -7.06
N ALA A 136 -3.97 11.34 -6.14
CA ALA A 136 -2.53 11.39 -6.42
C ALA A 136 -2.11 10.31 -7.44
N VAL A 137 -2.65 9.10 -7.32
CA VAL A 137 -2.44 8.01 -8.30
C VAL A 137 -2.94 8.43 -9.67
N SER A 138 -4.17 8.98 -9.77
CA SER A 138 -4.76 9.42 -11.03
C SER A 138 -3.95 10.54 -11.70
N LYS A 139 -3.50 11.53 -10.93
CA LYS A 139 -2.63 12.61 -11.43
C LYS A 139 -1.30 12.08 -11.95
N SER A 140 -0.67 11.18 -11.20
CA SER A 140 0.59 10.54 -11.62
C SER A 140 0.42 9.73 -12.90
N TRP A 141 -0.74 9.06 -13.06
CA TRP A 141 -1.03 8.26 -14.25
C TRP A 141 -1.22 9.12 -15.49
N SER A 142 -1.90 10.25 -15.35
CA SER A 142 -2.13 11.19 -16.46
C SER A 142 -0.85 11.87 -16.95
N SER A 143 0.17 11.96 -16.09
CA SER A 143 1.48 12.57 -16.39
C SER A 143 2.54 11.56 -16.78
N SER A 144 2.30 10.24 -16.60
CA SER A 144 3.25 9.20 -16.95
C SER A 144 2.97 8.63 -18.34
N GLN A 145 4.05 8.41 -19.10
CA GLN A 145 4.01 7.66 -20.36
C GLN A 145 4.33 6.17 -20.09
N LEU A 146 3.65 5.55 -19.13
CA LEU A 146 3.79 4.12 -18.84
C LEU A 146 2.90 3.30 -19.76
#